data_3b8f7a58b300449158c363fd5d43edb2
#
_entry.id   3b8f7a58b300449158c363fd5d43edb2
#
_cell.length_a   1.000
_cell.length_b   1.000
_cell.length_c   1.000
_cell.angle_alpha   90.00
_cell.angle_beta   90.00
_cell.angle_gamma   90.00
#
_symmetry.space_group_name_H-M   'P 1'
#
loop_
_entity.id
_entity.type
_entity.pdbx_description
1 polymer ?
#
loop_
_entity_poly.entity_id
_entity_poly.type
_entity_poly.pdbx_seq_one_letter_code
_entity_poly.pdbx_strand_id
1 'polypeptide(L)'
;MRIGICGAQRTGKTTLALALAERLGHEFLETNVAKFLEERRLEVASSLETQEKIRKYLKKQFKEYKRIDFVSDRTPLDVLAYSSYIESHNPRLYGYDGEHTLKCIRNLQSYFDVVFLVQPGIEIPEEERNLKYKASCDSSFVNSINESLKYIFGRISINGVTMICIPESIIDLDERIEFVIKELENV
;
A
#
# COMPACT_ATOMS: atom_id res chain seq x y z
N MET A 1 -12.78 -13.63 -1.30
CA MET A 1 -12.34 -12.50 -0.45
C MET A 1 -11.31 -11.65 -1.19
N ARG A 2 -11.35 -10.33 -1.06
CA ARG A 2 -10.47 -9.36 -1.75
C ARG A 2 -9.53 -8.73 -0.73
N ILE A 3 -8.27 -9.11 -0.79
CA ILE A 3 -7.26 -8.79 0.23
C ILE A 3 -6.30 -7.74 -0.32
N GLY A 4 -6.04 -6.69 0.44
CA GLY A 4 -5.05 -5.68 0.13
C GLY A 4 -3.84 -5.75 1.05
N ILE A 5 -2.65 -5.69 0.50
CA ILE A 5 -1.40 -5.55 1.25
C ILE A 5 -0.87 -4.14 1.01
N CYS A 6 -0.84 -3.31 2.04
CA CYS A 6 -0.28 -1.97 1.98
C CYS A 6 0.96 -1.83 2.88
N GLY A 7 1.73 -0.78 2.68
CA GLY A 7 2.94 -0.53 3.45
C GLY A 7 3.91 0.38 2.71
N ALA A 8 4.92 0.88 3.39
CA ALA A 8 5.97 1.68 2.80
C ALA A 8 6.75 0.89 1.73
N GLN A 9 7.59 1.55 0.99
CA GLN A 9 8.43 0.87 -0.01
C GLN A 9 9.37 -0.14 0.66
N ARG A 10 9.65 -1.25 -0.04
CA ARG A 10 10.58 -2.31 0.39
C ARG A 10 10.25 -2.98 1.72
N THR A 11 9.00 -3.02 2.11
CA THR A 11 8.54 -3.78 3.28
C THR A 11 8.19 -5.25 2.99
N GLY A 12 8.39 -5.71 1.75
CA GLY A 12 8.08 -7.09 1.35
C GLY A 12 6.63 -7.32 0.92
N LYS A 13 5.86 -6.26 0.61
CA LYS A 13 4.44 -6.36 0.20
C LYS A 13 4.19 -7.32 -0.97
N THR A 14 4.95 -7.15 -2.05
CA THR A 14 4.77 -7.95 -3.27
C THR A 14 5.06 -9.43 -2.99
N THR A 15 6.13 -9.72 -2.24
CA THR A 15 6.48 -11.08 -1.84
C THR A 15 5.39 -11.71 -0.98
N LEU A 16 4.91 -10.98 0.03
CA LEU A 16 3.83 -11.45 0.89
C LEU A 16 2.52 -11.64 0.12
N ALA A 17 2.13 -10.68 -0.73
CA ALA A 17 0.90 -10.76 -1.49
C ALA A 17 0.89 -11.95 -2.47
N LEU A 18 2.02 -12.21 -3.15
CA LEU A 18 2.17 -13.37 -4.04
C LEU A 18 2.03 -14.68 -3.25
N ALA A 19 2.79 -14.82 -2.16
CA ALA A 19 2.75 -16.04 -1.35
C ALA A 19 1.37 -16.30 -0.72
N LEU A 20 0.68 -15.25 -0.27
CA LEU A 20 -0.68 -15.36 0.24
C LEU A 20 -1.68 -15.76 -0.86
N ALA A 21 -1.56 -15.19 -2.06
CA ALA A 21 -2.41 -15.55 -3.18
C ALA A 21 -2.28 -17.04 -3.52
N GLU A 22 -1.05 -17.55 -3.60
CA GLU A 22 -0.78 -18.98 -3.80
C GLU A 22 -1.36 -19.85 -2.67
N ARG A 23 -1.14 -19.45 -1.43
CA ARG A 23 -1.59 -20.21 -0.25
C ARG A 23 -3.11 -20.29 -0.12
N LEU A 24 -3.82 -19.22 -0.53
CA LEU A 24 -5.28 -19.10 -0.45
C LEU A 24 -5.99 -19.57 -1.73
N GLY A 25 -5.27 -19.85 -2.81
CA GLY A 25 -5.85 -20.14 -4.13
C GLY A 25 -6.57 -18.92 -4.74
N HIS A 26 -6.09 -17.72 -4.45
CA HIS A 26 -6.60 -16.45 -4.97
C HIS A 26 -5.76 -15.97 -6.14
N GLU A 27 -6.31 -15.08 -6.96
CA GLU A 27 -5.54 -14.39 -7.99
C GLU A 27 -4.56 -13.38 -7.37
N PHE A 28 -3.33 -13.35 -7.87
CA PHE A 28 -2.37 -12.29 -7.48
C PHE A 28 -2.51 -11.08 -8.39
N LEU A 29 -2.86 -9.94 -7.82
CA LEU A 29 -2.89 -8.67 -8.52
C LEU A 29 -1.59 -7.91 -8.25
N GLU A 30 -0.60 -8.09 -9.14
CA GLU A 30 0.60 -7.27 -9.18
C GLU A 30 0.28 -5.91 -9.80
N THR A 31 0.31 -4.86 -8.99
CA THR A 31 -0.13 -3.54 -9.45
C THR A 31 0.86 -2.80 -10.36
N ASN A 32 2.14 -3.21 -10.33
CA ASN A 32 3.20 -2.66 -11.20
C ASN A 32 3.30 -1.12 -11.19
N VAL A 33 3.06 -0.47 -10.05
CA VAL A 33 3.10 1.00 -9.93
C VAL A 33 4.47 1.56 -10.29
N ALA A 34 5.56 0.85 -10.00
CA ALA A 34 6.91 1.27 -10.36
C ALA A 34 7.06 1.41 -11.88
N LYS A 35 6.61 0.40 -12.64
CA LYS A 35 6.62 0.42 -14.10
C LYS A 35 5.72 1.54 -14.67
N PHE A 36 4.53 1.72 -14.08
CA PHE A 36 3.63 2.82 -14.47
C PHE A 36 4.29 4.19 -14.33
N LEU A 37 5.05 4.42 -13.24
CA LEU A 37 5.78 5.67 -13.01
C LEU A 37 6.95 5.84 -13.97
N GLU A 38 7.73 4.78 -14.20
CA GLU A 38 8.87 4.78 -15.11
C GLU A 38 8.45 5.13 -16.54
N GLU A 39 7.44 4.44 -17.08
CA GLU A 39 6.90 4.69 -18.43
C GLU A 39 6.44 6.14 -18.64
N ARG A 40 6.03 6.81 -17.57
CA ARG A 40 5.53 8.20 -17.60
C ARG A 40 6.54 9.22 -17.11
N ARG A 41 7.75 8.77 -16.75
CA ARG A 41 8.82 9.60 -16.17
C ARG A 41 8.34 10.40 -14.95
N LEU A 42 7.56 9.76 -14.09
CA LEU A 42 7.02 10.34 -12.86
C LEU A 42 7.78 9.80 -11.65
N GLU A 43 7.94 10.65 -10.64
CA GLU A 43 8.45 10.25 -9.33
C GLU A 43 7.29 10.04 -8.34
N VAL A 44 7.36 8.98 -7.54
CA VAL A 44 6.25 8.56 -6.67
C VAL A 44 5.75 9.64 -5.71
N ALA A 45 6.65 10.41 -5.13
CA ALA A 45 6.31 11.46 -4.15
C ALA A 45 6.49 12.89 -4.72
N SER A 46 6.41 13.08 -6.04
CA SER A 46 6.65 14.38 -6.67
C SER A 46 5.51 15.37 -6.50
N SER A 47 4.25 14.92 -6.52
CA SER A 47 3.09 15.80 -6.46
C SER A 47 1.79 15.05 -6.16
N LEU A 48 0.78 15.77 -5.68
CA LEU A 48 -0.59 15.25 -5.54
C LEU A 48 -1.21 14.85 -6.88
N GLU A 49 -0.84 15.52 -7.97
CA GLU A 49 -1.26 15.13 -9.32
C GLU A 49 -0.74 13.74 -9.69
N THR A 50 0.51 13.42 -9.32
CA THR A 50 1.08 12.09 -9.51
C THR A 50 0.31 11.05 -8.69
N GLN A 51 -0.04 11.35 -7.45
CA GLN A 51 -0.87 10.45 -6.62
C GLN A 51 -2.26 10.23 -7.23
N GLU A 52 -2.88 11.25 -7.79
CA GLU A 52 -4.17 11.10 -8.48
C GLU A 52 -4.07 10.24 -9.74
N LYS A 53 -2.94 10.32 -10.49
CA LYS A 53 -2.66 9.43 -11.63
C LYS A 53 -2.50 7.98 -11.17
N ILE A 54 -1.75 7.74 -10.08
CA ILE A 54 -1.58 6.41 -9.48
C ILE A 54 -2.94 5.87 -9.02
N ARG A 55 -3.75 6.66 -8.30
CA ARG A 55 -5.08 6.27 -7.85
C ARG A 55 -5.98 5.83 -9.01
N LYS A 56 -6.00 6.59 -10.11
CA LYS A 56 -6.79 6.24 -11.31
C LYS A 56 -6.31 4.95 -11.96
N TYR A 57 -4.99 4.78 -12.02
CA TYR A 57 -4.36 3.57 -12.56
C TYR A 57 -4.74 2.34 -11.73
N LEU A 58 -4.58 2.38 -10.42
CA LEU A 58 -4.96 1.30 -9.51
C LEU A 58 -6.45 1.00 -9.57
N LYS A 59 -7.31 2.03 -9.58
CA LYS A 59 -8.77 1.85 -9.71
C LYS A 59 -9.15 1.06 -10.95
N LYS A 60 -8.46 1.29 -12.09
CA LYS A 60 -8.73 0.55 -13.33
C LYS A 60 -8.44 -0.94 -13.13
N GLN A 61 -7.29 -1.28 -12.53
CA GLN A 61 -6.92 -2.66 -12.25
C GLN A 61 -7.91 -3.32 -11.28
N PHE A 62 -8.20 -2.71 -10.13
CA PHE A 62 -9.14 -3.26 -9.15
C PHE A 62 -10.54 -3.50 -9.74
N LYS A 63 -10.95 -2.68 -10.71
CA LYS A 63 -12.24 -2.86 -11.38
C LYS A 63 -12.28 -4.16 -12.20
N GLU A 64 -11.17 -4.55 -12.81
CA GLU A 64 -11.05 -5.79 -13.58
C GLU A 64 -11.15 -7.03 -12.68
N TYR A 65 -10.63 -6.93 -11.45
CA TYR A 65 -10.63 -8.01 -10.45
C TYR A 65 -11.85 -8.01 -9.50
N LYS A 66 -12.80 -7.10 -9.65
CA LYS A 66 -13.89 -6.89 -8.68
C LYS A 66 -14.74 -8.13 -8.36
N ARG A 67 -14.81 -9.09 -9.28
CA ARG A 67 -15.69 -10.26 -9.18
C ARG A 67 -14.99 -11.56 -8.81
N ILE A 68 -13.72 -11.50 -8.52
CA ILE A 68 -12.89 -12.65 -8.18
C ILE A 68 -12.19 -12.40 -6.84
N ASP A 69 -11.78 -13.47 -6.20
CA ASP A 69 -10.96 -13.41 -5.01
C ASP A 69 -9.52 -13.11 -5.40
N PHE A 70 -8.93 -12.10 -4.79
CA PHE A 70 -7.57 -11.67 -5.13
C PHE A 70 -6.79 -11.16 -3.93
N VAL A 71 -5.46 -11.19 -4.05
CA VAL A 71 -4.53 -10.49 -3.16
C VAL A 71 -3.77 -9.45 -3.97
N SER A 72 -3.83 -8.19 -3.56
CA SER A 72 -3.13 -7.07 -4.21
C SER A 72 -1.93 -6.60 -3.38
N ASP A 73 -0.83 -6.29 -4.04
CA ASP A 73 0.40 -5.77 -3.42
C ASP A 73 0.38 -4.24 -3.19
N ARG A 74 -0.76 -3.59 -3.45
CA ARG A 74 -1.03 -2.18 -3.16
C ARG A 74 -2.51 -1.93 -2.96
N THR A 75 -2.79 -0.84 -2.25
CA THR A 75 -4.16 -0.40 -1.95
C THR A 75 -4.31 1.11 -2.16
N PRO A 76 -5.54 1.64 -2.14
CA PRO A 76 -5.76 3.09 -2.09
C PRO A 76 -5.16 3.78 -0.85
N LEU A 77 -4.86 3.04 0.23
CA LEU A 77 -4.23 3.60 1.44
C LEU A 77 -2.77 3.98 1.19
N ASP A 78 -2.05 3.23 0.35
CA ASP A 78 -0.70 3.63 -0.08
C ASP A 78 -0.74 5.02 -0.73
N VAL A 79 -1.70 5.26 -1.62
CA VAL A 79 -1.87 6.57 -2.28
C VAL A 79 -2.12 7.68 -1.24
N LEU A 80 -2.97 7.42 -0.25
CA LEU A 80 -3.24 8.39 0.82
C LEU A 80 -1.99 8.70 1.65
N ALA A 81 -1.20 7.69 2.01
CA ALA A 81 0.01 7.89 2.80
C ALA A 81 1.04 8.75 2.05
N TYR A 82 1.24 8.51 0.75
CA TYR A 82 2.11 9.34 -0.08
C TYR A 82 1.55 10.77 -0.26
N SER A 83 0.24 10.93 -0.40
CA SER A 83 -0.40 12.25 -0.45
C SER A 83 -0.16 13.03 0.85
N SER A 84 -0.39 12.39 1.99
CA SER A 84 -0.13 12.99 3.31
C SER A 84 1.33 13.40 3.50
N TYR A 85 2.27 12.58 3.01
CA TYR A 85 3.68 12.92 3.02
C TYR A 85 3.97 14.19 2.19
N ILE A 86 3.43 14.28 0.98
CA ILE A 86 3.59 15.44 0.10
C ILE A 86 3.03 16.70 0.74
N GLU A 87 1.84 16.61 1.35
CA GLU A 87 1.19 17.73 2.03
C GLU A 87 2.00 18.20 3.24
N SER A 88 2.53 17.28 4.05
CA SER A 88 3.33 17.63 5.24
C SER A 88 4.63 18.36 4.90
N HIS A 89 5.17 18.12 3.70
CA HIS A 89 6.40 18.78 3.21
C HIS A 89 6.11 20.04 2.35
N ASN A 90 4.85 20.33 2.08
CA ASN A 90 4.44 21.53 1.36
C ASN A 90 3.23 22.21 2.02
N PRO A 91 3.46 23.12 2.97
CA PRO A 91 2.39 23.79 3.71
C PRO A 91 1.34 24.50 2.86
N ARG A 92 1.66 24.86 1.60
CA ARG A 92 0.71 25.49 0.67
C ARG A 92 -0.37 24.53 0.16
N LEU A 93 -0.17 23.23 0.34
CA LEU A 93 -1.10 22.18 -0.08
C LEU A 93 -2.00 21.70 1.09
N TYR A 94 -1.83 22.27 2.28
CA TYR A 94 -2.56 21.84 3.47
C TYR A 94 -4.09 21.97 3.28
N GLY A 95 -4.79 20.85 3.43
CA GLY A 95 -6.25 20.80 3.27
C GLY A 95 -6.75 20.75 1.83
N TYR A 96 -5.88 20.66 0.84
CA TYR A 96 -6.27 20.60 -0.58
C TYR A 96 -6.99 19.30 -0.97
N ASP A 97 -6.95 18.29 -0.12
CA ASP A 97 -7.17 16.90 -0.57
C ASP A 97 -8.36 16.13 0.04
N GLY A 98 -9.37 16.82 0.58
CA GLY A 98 -10.57 16.14 1.08
C GLY A 98 -11.29 15.29 0.00
N GLU A 99 -11.34 15.76 -1.24
CA GLU A 99 -11.97 15.03 -2.34
C GLU A 99 -11.16 13.80 -2.76
N HIS A 100 -9.83 13.92 -2.82
CA HIS A 100 -8.94 12.80 -3.13
C HIS A 100 -9.01 11.72 -2.04
N THR A 101 -8.96 12.11 -0.77
CA THR A 101 -9.16 11.22 0.37
C THR A 101 -10.46 10.44 0.26
N LEU A 102 -11.59 11.13 0.01
CA LEU A 102 -12.88 10.48 -0.18
C LEU A 102 -12.90 9.51 -1.37
N LYS A 103 -12.22 9.85 -2.47
CA LYS A 103 -12.07 8.94 -3.63
C LYS A 103 -11.27 7.69 -3.29
N CYS A 104 -10.19 7.81 -2.50
CA CYS A 104 -9.42 6.65 -2.03
C CYS A 104 -10.25 5.76 -1.11
N ILE A 105 -10.97 6.33 -0.15
CA ILE A 105 -11.85 5.59 0.76
C ILE A 105 -12.94 4.84 -0.01
N ARG A 106 -13.62 5.51 -0.96
CA ARG A 106 -14.62 4.86 -1.81
C ARG A 106 -14.05 3.73 -2.66
N ASN A 107 -12.82 3.89 -3.17
CA ASN A 107 -12.15 2.81 -3.90
C ASN A 107 -11.84 1.62 -2.97
N LEU A 108 -11.38 1.90 -1.75
CA LEU A 108 -11.13 0.86 -0.76
C LEU A 108 -12.40 0.06 -0.47
N GLN A 109 -13.48 0.72 -0.11
CA GLN A 109 -14.79 0.10 0.16
C GLN A 109 -15.34 -0.69 -1.03
N SER A 110 -15.05 -0.24 -2.26
CA SER A 110 -15.59 -0.88 -3.46
C SER A 110 -14.84 -2.15 -3.87
N TYR A 111 -13.56 -2.27 -3.48
CA TYR A 111 -12.67 -3.29 -4.04
C TYR A 111 -12.01 -4.20 -3.00
N PHE A 112 -12.07 -3.89 -1.71
CA PHE A 112 -11.41 -4.68 -0.68
C PHE A 112 -12.37 -5.05 0.44
N ASP A 113 -12.17 -6.24 1.01
CA ASP A 113 -12.87 -6.75 2.18
C ASP A 113 -11.97 -6.60 3.42
N VAL A 114 -10.66 -6.85 3.25
CA VAL A 114 -9.66 -6.72 4.31
C VAL A 114 -8.35 -6.12 3.77
N VAL A 115 -7.68 -5.33 4.59
CA VAL A 115 -6.37 -4.75 4.26
C VAL A 115 -5.39 -4.98 5.41
N PHE A 116 -4.22 -5.49 5.06
CA PHE A 116 -3.10 -5.66 5.98
C PHE A 116 -2.02 -4.61 5.75
N LEU A 117 -1.57 -3.98 6.84
CA LEU A 117 -0.40 -3.10 6.84
C LEU A 117 0.86 -3.90 7.16
N VAL A 118 1.77 -3.96 6.20
CA VAL A 118 3.13 -4.50 6.39
C VAL A 118 4.06 -3.38 6.79
N GLN A 119 4.67 -3.52 7.96
CA GLN A 119 5.57 -2.52 8.50
C GLN A 119 7.02 -2.77 8.07
N PRO A 120 7.91 -1.74 8.09
CA PRO A 120 9.33 -1.90 7.86
C PRO A 120 9.95 -2.86 8.88
N GLY A 121 11.04 -3.48 8.54
CA GLY A 121 11.77 -4.43 9.40
C GLY A 121 12.79 -5.23 8.61
N ILE A 122 12.69 -5.19 7.27
CA ILE A 122 13.65 -5.83 6.39
C ILE A 122 14.79 -4.84 6.11
N GLU A 123 16.02 -5.21 6.47
CA GLU A 123 17.19 -4.43 6.11
C GLU A 123 17.38 -4.43 4.58
N ILE A 124 17.54 -3.24 4.03
CA ILE A 124 17.82 -3.08 2.60
C ILE A 124 19.33 -3.24 2.40
N PRO A 125 19.80 -4.22 1.61
CA PRO A 125 21.21 -4.38 1.30
C PRO A 125 21.82 -3.10 0.76
N GLU A 126 23.06 -2.78 1.15
CA GLU A 126 23.74 -1.54 0.78
C GLU A 126 23.88 -1.38 -0.75
N GLU A 127 24.06 -2.49 -1.45
CA GLU A 127 24.13 -2.57 -2.91
C GLU A 127 22.82 -2.08 -3.57
N GLU A 128 21.68 -2.37 -2.99
CA GLU A 128 20.38 -1.93 -3.49
C GLU A 128 20.07 -0.47 -3.15
N ARG A 129 20.72 0.11 -2.14
CA ARG A 129 20.59 1.55 -1.79
C ARG A 129 21.14 2.46 -2.89
N ASN A 130 21.99 1.92 -3.76
CA ASN A 130 22.68 2.66 -4.83
C ASN A 130 21.96 2.63 -6.19
N LEU A 131 20.84 1.95 -6.33
CA LEU A 131 20.05 1.91 -7.57
C LEU A 131 19.38 3.27 -7.86
N LYS A 132 19.06 3.50 -9.13
CA LYS A 132 18.56 4.74 -9.75
C LYS A 132 17.33 5.40 -9.06
N TYR A 133 16.72 4.70 -8.09
CA TYR A 133 15.56 5.13 -7.30
C TYR A 133 15.95 5.60 -5.89
N LYS A 134 17.12 6.20 -5.72
CA LYS A 134 17.73 6.58 -4.42
C LYS A 134 16.82 7.34 -3.46
N ALA A 135 16.01 8.26 -3.96
CA ALA A 135 15.13 9.07 -3.12
C ALA A 135 14.05 8.26 -2.39
N SER A 136 13.70 7.09 -2.93
CA SER A 136 12.67 6.20 -2.37
C SER A 136 13.20 5.13 -1.41
N CYS A 137 14.51 5.11 -1.18
CA CYS A 137 15.19 4.13 -0.32
C CYS A 137 15.80 4.76 0.93
N ASP A 138 15.64 6.05 1.12
CA ASP A 138 16.01 6.73 2.36
C ASP A 138 15.12 6.20 3.50
N SER A 139 15.75 5.72 4.56
CA SER A 139 15.06 5.19 5.74
C SER A 139 14.12 6.23 6.36
N SER A 140 14.46 7.50 6.33
CA SER A 140 13.60 8.58 6.83
C SER A 140 12.31 8.71 6.02
N PHE A 141 12.40 8.60 4.70
CA PHE A 141 11.24 8.60 3.80
C PHE A 141 10.35 7.38 4.03
N VAL A 142 10.95 6.18 4.08
CA VAL A 142 10.23 4.93 4.33
C VAL A 142 9.48 5.00 5.67
N ASN A 143 10.15 5.47 6.72
CA ASN A 143 9.56 5.65 8.03
C ASN A 143 8.42 6.68 8.02
N SER A 144 8.57 7.80 7.32
CA SER A 144 7.53 8.82 7.23
C SER A 144 6.26 8.29 6.54
N ILE A 145 6.40 7.48 5.48
CA ILE A 145 5.27 6.82 4.83
C ILE A 145 4.63 5.78 5.77
N ASN A 146 5.45 5.01 6.50
CA ASN A 146 4.94 4.03 7.46
C ASN A 146 4.15 4.70 8.59
N GLU A 147 4.65 5.78 9.17
CA GLU A 147 3.94 6.54 10.20
C GLU A 147 2.62 7.14 9.66
N SER A 148 2.60 7.61 8.41
CA SER A 148 1.36 8.05 7.76
C SER A 148 0.35 6.91 7.64
N LEU A 149 0.78 5.71 7.27
CA LEU A 149 -0.08 4.52 7.21
C LEU A 149 -0.57 4.10 8.60
N LYS A 150 0.31 4.05 9.61
CA LYS A 150 -0.08 3.75 11.00
C LYS A 150 -1.12 4.74 11.52
N TYR A 151 -0.93 6.02 11.24
CA TYR A 151 -1.91 7.06 11.59
C TYR A 151 -3.27 6.82 10.93
N ILE A 152 -3.29 6.49 9.64
CA ILE A 152 -4.52 6.17 8.89
C ILE A 152 -5.20 4.94 9.53
N PHE A 153 -4.46 3.86 9.78
CA PHE A 153 -5.00 2.64 10.40
C PHE A 153 -5.55 2.87 11.81
N GLY A 154 -4.91 3.73 12.59
CA GLY A 154 -5.34 4.04 13.96
C GLY A 154 -6.50 5.04 14.07
N ARG A 155 -6.81 5.78 13.01
CA ARG A 155 -7.77 6.90 13.06
C ARG A 155 -8.97 6.75 12.13
N ILE A 156 -8.84 5.98 11.05
CA ILE A 156 -9.89 5.85 10.05
C ILE A 156 -10.54 4.48 10.18
N SER A 157 -11.80 4.46 10.60
CA SER A 157 -12.65 3.27 10.48
C SER A 157 -13.38 3.34 9.14
N ILE A 158 -13.24 2.33 8.32
CA ILE A 158 -13.84 2.27 6.99
C ILE A 158 -14.91 1.19 6.98
N ASN A 159 -16.17 1.59 6.90
CA ASN A 159 -17.28 0.65 6.90
C ASN A 159 -17.14 -0.40 5.80
N GLY A 160 -17.23 -1.67 6.19
CA GLY A 160 -17.16 -2.80 5.27
C GLY A 160 -15.74 -3.19 4.83
N VAL A 161 -14.69 -2.64 5.49
CA VAL A 161 -13.30 -3.04 5.26
C VAL A 161 -12.62 -3.27 6.60
N THR A 162 -12.13 -4.47 6.84
CA THR A 162 -11.32 -4.78 8.02
C THR A 162 -9.87 -4.32 7.79
N MET A 163 -9.28 -3.64 8.75
CA MET A 163 -7.93 -3.09 8.66
C MET A 163 -7.07 -3.65 9.80
N ILE A 164 -6.00 -4.38 9.46
CA ILE A 164 -5.16 -5.13 10.40
C ILE A 164 -3.69 -4.73 10.20
N CYS A 165 -3.00 -4.38 11.30
CA CYS A 165 -1.56 -4.15 11.26
C CYS A 165 -0.81 -5.45 11.58
N ILE A 166 0.08 -5.86 10.69
CA ILE A 166 1.04 -6.94 11.00
C ILE A 166 2.06 -6.36 12.00
N PRO A 167 2.29 -7.02 13.14
CA PRO A 167 3.27 -6.55 14.13
C PRO A 167 4.66 -6.33 13.51
N GLU A 168 5.35 -5.27 13.92
CA GLU A 168 6.72 -4.97 13.46
C GLU A 168 7.72 -6.09 13.79
N SER A 169 7.47 -6.85 14.86
CA SER A 169 8.32 -7.98 15.25
C SER A 169 8.24 -9.17 14.29
N ILE A 170 7.19 -9.25 13.47
CA ILE A 170 7.02 -10.33 12.49
C ILE A 170 7.68 -9.92 11.19
N ILE A 171 8.93 -10.36 10.98
CA ILE A 171 9.75 -10.01 9.80
C ILE A 171 9.79 -11.16 8.80
N ASP A 172 9.83 -12.38 9.30
CA ASP A 172 9.88 -13.59 8.48
C ASP A 172 8.64 -13.74 7.60
N LEU A 173 8.81 -14.23 6.38
CA LEU A 173 7.72 -14.36 5.41
C LEU A 173 6.68 -15.39 5.85
N ASP A 174 7.11 -16.53 6.32
CA ASP A 174 6.21 -17.62 6.72
C ASP A 174 5.42 -17.22 7.97
N GLU A 175 6.07 -16.55 8.94
CA GLU A 175 5.39 -16.01 10.11
C GLU A 175 4.34 -14.93 9.72
N ARG A 176 4.63 -14.08 8.71
CA ARG A 176 3.66 -13.10 8.18
C ARG A 176 2.47 -13.79 7.52
N ILE A 177 2.70 -14.84 6.76
CA ILE A 177 1.65 -15.62 6.11
C ILE A 177 0.76 -16.26 7.16
N GLU A 178 1.32 -16.95 8.15
CA GLU A 178 0.56 -17.60 9.22
C GLU A 178 -0.24 -16.57 10.06
N PHE A 179 0.36 -15.41 10.35
CA PHE A 179 -0.36 -14.32 11.02
C PHE A 179 -1.58 -13.87 10.20
N VAL A 180 -1.40 -13.60 8.90
CA VAL A 180 -2.49 -13.15 8.03
C VAL A 180 -3.59 -14.20 7.93
N ILE A 181 -3.25 -15.49 7.74
CA ILE A 181 -4.22 -16.58 7.66
C ILE A 181 -5.04 -16.66 8.94
N LYS A 182 -4.40 -16.62 10.11
CA LYS A 182 -5.07 -16.62 11.41
C LYS A 182 -6.04 -15.46 11.58
N GLU A 183 -5.64 -14.26 11.16
CA GLU A 183 -6.50 -13.08 11.25
C GLU A 183 -7.70 -13.17 10.27
N LEU A 184 -7.51 -13.78 9.10
CA LEU A 184 -8.60 -14.00 8.13
C LEU A 184 -9.68 -14.97 8.64
N GLU A 185 -9.37 -15.88 9.56
CA GLU A 185 -10.35 -16.76 10.20
C GLU A 185 -11.32 -15.98 11.11
N ASN A 186 -10.96 -14.76 11.52
CA ASN A 186 -11.72 -13.90 12.41
C ASN A 186 -12.49 -12.77 11.69
N VAL A 187 -12.36 -12.67 10.36
CA VAL A 187 -13.00 -11.65 9.52
C VAL A 187 -14.26 -12.22 8.86
#